data_2cb6919dfdcb15fa5e3565752b71a255
#
_entry.id   2cb6919dfdcb15fa5e3565752b71a255
#
_cell.length_a   1.000
_cell.length_b   1.000
_cell.length_c   1.000
_cell.angle_alpha   90.00
_cell.angle_beta   90.00
_cell.angle_gamma   90.00
#
_symmetry.space_group_name_H-M   'P 1'
#
loop_
_entity.id
_entity.type
_entity.pdbx_description
1 polymer ?
#
loop_
_entity_poly.entity_id
_entity_poly.type
_entity_poly.pdbx_seq_one_letter_code
_entity_poly.pdbx_strand_id
1 'polypeptide(L)'
;MLSLRQTLATAALLLASLPALAASNSPVGTWKTIDDDTGQAKAIVQITEHDGVLEGKILQVLKSDDGPHPICKKCDGARHNQPIEGMTFVWGLTRDGDEWDGGRILDPKSGKVYKASMQLVDGGQKLKVRGYIGFSLLGRTQVWLRTEMPEPASMPAASSAPMSPQAGDAMQH
;
A
#
# COMPACT_ATOMS: atom_id res chain seq x y z
N MET A 1 61.81 -25.58 -39.01
CA MET A 1 60.34 -25.87 -39.03
C MET A 1 59.79 -25.55 -37.68
N LEU A 2 59.27 -24.28 -37.48
CA LEU A 2 58.72 -23.83 -36.24
C LEU A 2 57.19 -23.95 -36.33
N SER A 3 56.60 -24.74 -35.44
CA SER A 3 55.15 -24.92 -35.30
C SER A 3 54.61 -23.87 -34.34
N LEU A 4 53.86 -22.92 -34.90
CA LEU A 4 53.19 -21.85 -34.12
C LEU A 4 51.86 -22.38 -33.61
N ARG A 5 51.78 -22.68 -32.30
CA ARG A 5 50.52 -23.03 -31.62
C ARG A 5 49.80 -21.75 -31.24
N GLN A 6 48.71 -21.43 -31.95
CA GLN A 6 47.76 -20.36 -31.58
C GLN A 6 46.84 -20.89 -30.50
N THR A 7 46.93 -20.32 -29.29
CA THR A 7 45.98 -20.51 -28.22
C THR A 7 44.85 -19.46 -28.35
N LEU A 8 43.65 -19.89 -28.74
CA LEU A 8 42.44 -19.09 -28.73
C LEU A 8 41.94 -19.01 -27.30
N ALA A 9 42.04 -17.82 -26.68
CA ALA A 9 41.43 -17.51 -25.42
C ALA A 9 40.00 -17.05 -25.69
N THR A 10 39.01 -17.89 -25.40
CA THR A 10 37.57 -17.55 -25.41
C THR A 10 37.23 -16.79 -24.15
N ALA A 11 37.05 -15.46 -24.25
CA ALA A 11 36.52 -14.64 -23.19
C ALA A 11 34.99 -14.83 -23.13
N ALA A 12 34.50 -15.54 -22.12
CA ALA A 12 33.08 -15.66 -21.83
C ALA A 12 32.56 -14.36 -21.19
N LEU A 13 31.79 -13.59 -21.95
CA LEU A 13 31.13 -12.38 -21.49
C LEU A 13 29.90 -12.79 -20.70
N LEU A 14 29.96 -12.76 -19.37
CA LEU A 14 28.82 -12.92 -18.46
C LEU A 14 27.95 -11.67 -18.53
N LEU A 15 26.85 -11.69 -19.30
CA LEU A 15 25.81 -10.69 -19.23
C LEU A 15 25.05 -10.88 -17.92
N ALA A 16 25.31 -10.01 -16.95
CA ALA A 16 24.50 -9.88 -15.75
C ALA A 16 23.15 -9.28 -16.15
N SER A 17 22.11 -10.10 -16.20
CA SER A 17 20.73 -9.67 -16.40
C SER A 17 20.26 -8.94 -15.14
N LEU A 18 20.24 -7.61 -15.16
CA LEU A 18 19.58 -6.81 -14.13
C LEU A 18 18.07 -7.03 -14.28
N PRO A 19 17.34 -7.35 -13.19
CA PRO A 19 15.90 -7.40 -13.24
C PRO A 19 15.39 -5.99 -13.58
N ALA A 20 14.79 -5.82 -14.75
CA ALA A 20 14.05 -4.61 -15.08
C ALA A 20 12.83 -4.57 -14.16
N LEU A 21 12.77 -3.59 -13.24
CA LEU A 21 11.52 -3.27 -12.54
C LEU A 21 10.51 -2.87 -13.63
N ALA A 22 9.59 -3.78 -13.94
CA ALA A 22 8.50 -3.49 -14.86
C ALA A 22 7.71 -2.31 -14.32
N ALA A 23 7.64 -1.22 -15.09
CA ALA A 23 6.81 -0.08 -14.77
C ALA A 23 5.36 -0.55 -14.65
N SER A 24 4.73 -0.33 -13.50
CA SER A 24 3.33 -0.70 -13.29
C SER A 24 2.44 0.34 -13.98
N ASN A 25 1.63 -0.10 -14.94
CA ASN A 25 0.65 0.75 -15.63
C ASN A 25 -0.71 0.80 -14.93
N SER A 26 -0.82 0.28 -13.71
CA SER A 26 -2.05 0.26 -12.92
C SER A 26 -1.82 0.88 -11.54
N PRO A 27 -2.77 1.67 -11.00
CA PRO A 27 -2.75 2.16 -9.63
C PRO A 27 -3.03 1.07 -8.60
N VAL A 28 -3.42 -0.12 -9.02
CA VAL A 28 -3.59 -1.28 -8.13
C VAL A 28 -2.29 -1.57 -7.38
N GLY A 29 -2.39 -1.76 -6.08
CA GLY A 29 -1.26 -2.02 -5.20
C GLY A 29 -1.35 -1.26 -3.88
N THR A 30 -0.23 -1.25 -3.17
CA THR A 30 -0.13 -0.63 -1.84
C THR A 30 0.64 0.68 -1.92
N TRP A 31 0.14 1.68 -1.22
CA TRP A 31 0.62 3.05 -1.29
C TRP A 31 0.79 3.65 0.10
N LYS A 32 1.84 4.43 0.26
CA LYS A 32 2.10 5.25 1.44
C LYS A 32 1.62 6.67 1.17
N THR A 33 0.64 7.13 1.92
CA THR A 33 0.18 8.52 1.84
C THR A 33 1.10 9.42 2.62
N ILE A 34 1.35 10.61 2.08
CA ILE A 34 2.26 11.60 2.68
C ILE A 34 1.44 12.81 3.10
N ASP A 35 1.70 13.28 4.29
CA ASP A 35 1.14 14.52 4.80
C ASP A 35 1.84 15.70 4.14
N ASP A 36 1.09 16.58 3.47
CA ASP A 36 1.66 17.66 2.66
C ASP A 36 2.29 18.77 3.51
N ASP A 37 1.85 18.92 4.76
CA ASP A 37 2.34 19.96 5.64
C ASP A 37 3.65 19.55 6.34
N THR A 38 3.79 18.26 6.64
CA THR A 38 4.93 17.74 7.42
C THR A 38 5.88 16.86 6.63
N GLY A 39 5.49 16.41 5.43
CA GLY A 39 6.24 15.44 4.63
C GLY A 39 6.31 14.03 5.23
N GLN A 40 5.60 13.76 6.32
CA GLN A 40 5.63 12.48 7.02
C GLN A 40 4.61 11.49 6.44
N ALA A 41 4.94 10.20 6.54
CA ALA A 41 4.01 9.14 6.19
C ALA A 41 2.81 9.15 7.15
N LYS A 42 1.59 9.11 6.59
CA LYS A 42 0.34 9.23 7.33
C LYS A 42 -0.44 7.92 7.43
N ALA A 43 -0.51 7.18 6.34
CA ALA A 43 -1.20 5.90 6.28
C ALA A 43 -0.62 4.99 5.19
N ILE A 44 -0.86 3.70 5.34
CA ILE A 44 -0.73 2.71 4.27
C ILE A 44 -2.12 2.41 3.75
N VAL A 45 -2.30 2.47 2.44
CA VAL A 45 -3.57 2.24 1.76
C VAL A 45 -3.38 1.22 0.64
N GLN A 46 -4.43 0.48 0.35
CA GLN A 46 -4.47 -0.46 -0.76
C GLN A 46 -5.48 0.01 -1.79
N ILE A 47 -5.07 0.04 -3.05
CA ILE A 47 -5.96 0.23 -4.20
C ILE A 47 -6.19 -1.14 -4.82
N THR A 48 -7.46 -1.46 -5.03
CA THR A 48 -7.93 -2.66 -5.74
C THR A 48 -8.80 -2.26 -6.92
N GLU A 49 -8.97 -3.19 -7.86
CA GLU A 49 -9.84 -3.00 -9.02
C GLU A 49 -10.84 -4.16 -9.10
N HIS A 50 -12.11 -3.84 -9.30
CA HIS A 50 -13.18 -4.78 -9.52
C HIS A 50 -14.02 -4.28 -10.71
N ASP A 51 -14.12 -5.08 -11.76
CA ASP A 51 -14.90 -4.76 -12.98
C ASP A 51 -14.56 -3.40 -13.59
N GLY A 52 -13.26 -3.03 -13.60
CA GLY A 52 -12.77 -1.76 -14.14
C GLY A 52 -12.96 -0.55 -13.21
N VAL A 53 -13.44 -0.76 -11.99
CA VAL A 53 -13.66 0.29 -10.99
C VAL A 53 -12.64 0.15 -9.88
N LEU A 54 -11.95 1.25 -9.56
CA LEU A 54 -11.00 1.28 -8.46
C LEU A 54 -11.68 1.61 -7.14
N GLU A 55 -11.21 0.92 -6.10
CA GLU A 55 -11.51 1.19 -4.70
C GLU A 55 -10.22 1.30 -3.88
N GLY A 56 -10.24 2.10 -2.82
CA GLY A 56 -9.13 2.28 -1.90
C GLY A 56 -9.52 2.06 -0.46
N LYS A 57 -8.77 1.20 0.23
CA LYS A 57 -8.94 0.88 1.65
C LYS A 57 -7.75 1.34 2.47
N ILE A 58 -7.99 1.90 3.65
CA ILE A 58 -6.93 2.22 4.61
C ILE A 58 -6.53 0.92 5.31
N LEU A 59 -5.27 0.48 5.15
CA LEU A 59 -4.76 -0.71 5.83
C LEU A 59 -4.24 -0.38 7.22
N GLN A 60 -3.50 0.73 7.35
CA GLN A 60 -2.85 1.13 8.58
C GLN A 60 -2.77 2.64 8.69
N VAL A 61 -3.05 3.19 9.86
CA VAL A 61 -2.81 4.59 10.18
C VAL A 61 -1.47 4.70 10.90
N LEU A 62 -0.49 5.37 10.27
CA LEU A 62 0.87 5.53 10.79
C LEU A 62 0.98 6.73 11.72
N LYS A 63 0.14 7.76 11.48
CA LYS A 63 0.11 8.98 12.28
C LYS A 63 -1.31 9.51 12.42
N SER A 64 -1.74 9.71 13.65
CA SER A 64 -3.05 10.29 13.98
C SER A 64 -2.95 11.15 15.24
N ASP A 65 -3.65 12.28 15.25
CA ASP A 65 -3.82 13.13 16.42
C ASP A 65 -4.83 12.53 17.42
N ASP A 66 -5.64 11.55 16.98
CA ASP A 66 -6.69 10.88 17.77
C ASP A 66 -6.22 9.56 18.43
N GLY A 67 -4.92 9.31 18.45
CA GLY A 67 -4.33 8.11 19.06
C GLY A 67 -4.15 6.92 18.11
N PRO A 68 -3.81 5.72 18.64
CA PRO A 68 -3.34 4.58 17.84
C PRO A 68 -4.44 3.89 17.03
N HIS A 69 -5.70 3.99 17.42
CA HIS A 69 -6.83 3.37 16.72
C HIS A 69 -7.93 4.42 16.45
N PRO A 70 -7.68 5.35 15.51
CA PRO A 70 -8.60 6.44 15.27
C PRO A 70 -9.91 5.96 14.64
N ILE A 71 -11.00 6.63 15.02
CA ILE A 71 -12.33 6.39 14.45
C ILE A 71 -12.79 7.63 13.67
N CYS A 72 -13.67 7.44 12.70
CA CYS A 72 -14.20 8.56 11.91
C CYS A 72 -15.33 9.28 12.66
N LYS A 73 -15.01 10.15 13.59
CA LYS A 73 -15.97 10.89 14.43
C LYS A 73 -16.86 11.85 13.63
N LYS A 74 -16.37 12.36 12.50
CA LYS A 74 -17.05 13.37 11.68
C LYS A 74 -17.67 12.80 10.40
N CYS A 75 -17.56 11.50 10.20
CA CYS A 75 -18.19 10.82 9.06
C CYS A 75 -19.71 10.75 9.26
N ASP A 76 -20.43 10.73 8.15
CA ASP A 76 -21.89 10.54 8.14
C ASP A 76 -22.27 9.07 7.90
N GLY A 77 -23.53 8.75 8.29
CA GLY A 77 -24.16 7.47 8.03
C GLY A 77 -23.39 6.28 8.61
N ALA A 78 -23.28 5.20 7.85
CA ALA A 78 -22.67 3.94 8.30
C ALA A 78 -21.16 4.05 8.65
N ARG A 79 -20.49 5.14 8.25
CA ARG A 79 -19.08 5.37 8.57
C ARG A 79 -18.87 6.15 9.87
N HIS A 80 -19.94 6.69 10.46
CA HIS A 80 -19.84 7.45 11.71
C HIS A 80 -19.32 6.57 12.85
N ASN A 81 -18.27 7.03 13.53
CA ASN A 81 -17.58 6.33 14.62
C ASN A 81 -17.00 4.95 14.26
N GLN A 82 -16.89 4.62 12.95
CA GLN A 82 -16.22 3.38 12.55
C GLN A 82 -14.70 3.56 12.58
N PRO A 83 -13.94 2.47 12.82
CA PRO A 83 -12.49 2.47 12.69
C PRO A 83 -12.05 3.01 11.33
N ILE A 84 -11.01 3.85 11.31
CA ILE A 84 -10.43 4.35 10.06
C ILE A 84 -9.64 3.24 9.37
N GLU A 85 -8.95 2.41 10.11
CA GLU A 85 -8.31 1.19 9.56
C GLU A 85 -9.36 0.19 9.09
N GLY A 86 -9.17 -0.35 7.90
CA GLY A 86 -10.15 -1.20 7.21
C GLY A 86 -11.23 -0.45 6.43
N MET A 87 -11.31 0.89 6.55
CA MET A 87 -12.35 1.69 5.89
C MET A 87 -12.04 1.87 4.40
N THR A 88 -13.04 1.63 3.54
CA THR A 88 -13.01 2.06 2.13
C THR A 88 -13.23 3.57 2.10
N PHE A 89 -12.20 4.30 1.67
CA PHE A 89 -12.20 5.76 1.67
C PHE A 89 -12.10 6.36 0.25
N VAL A 90 -11.75 5.55 -0.74
CA VAL A 90 -11.78 5.89 -2.17
C VAL A 90 -12.68 4.89 -2.88
N TRP A 91 -13.53 5.35 -3.81
CA TRP A 91 -14.40 4.47 -4.60
C TRP A 91 -14.86 5.11 -5.91
N GLY A 92 -15.22 4.26 -6.86
CA GLY A 92 -15.91 4.64 -8.09
C GLY A 92 -15.04 5.29 -9.15
N LEU A 93 -13.70 5.18 -9.07
CA LEU A 93 -12.79 5.68 -10.10
C LEU A 93 -12.75 4.70 -11.28
N THR A 94 -12.94 5.21 -12.48
CA THR A 94 -12.81 4.45 -13.73
C THR A 94 -11.72 5.04 -14.61
N ARG A 95 -11.15 4.23 -15.49
CA ARG A 95 -10.08 4.70 -16.37
C ARG A 95 -10.63 5.68 -17.41
N ASP A 96 -9.95 6.83 -17.54
CA ASP A 96 -10.17 7.85 -18.55
C ASP A 96 -8.83 8.29 -19.13
N GLY A 97 -8.45 7.73 -20.28
CA GLY A 97 -7.14 7.94 -20.89
C GLY A 97 -5.99 7.49 -19.98
N ASP A 98 -5.15 8.46 -19.58
CA ASP A 98 -3.98 8.24 -18.71
C ASP A 98 -4.28 8.46 -17.21
N GLU A 99 -5.53 8.75 -16.89
CA GLU A 99 -6.01 8.98 -15.52
C GLU A 99 -7.12 7.98 -15.15
N TRP A 100 -7.49 7.98 -13.88
CA TRP A 100 -8.70 7.39 -13.34
C TRP A 100 -9.51 8.51 -12.69
N ASP A 101 -10.73 8.73 -13.16
CA ASP A 101 -11.60 9.83 -12.74
C ASP A 101 -13.03 9.35 -12.41
N GLY A 102 -13.90 10.31 -12.05
CA GLY A 102 -15.31 10.10 -11.75
C GLY A 102 -15.61 9.57 -10.36
N GLY A 103 -14.57 9.25 -9.58
CA GLY A 103 -14.70 8.68 -8.25
C GLY A 103 -14.90 9.69 -7.12
N ARG A 104 -14.80 9.15 -5.91
CA ARG A 104 -14.91 9.89 -4.64
C ARG A 104 -13.78 9.50 -3.70
N ILE A 105 -13.39 10.46 -2.86
CA ILE A 105 -12.47 10.26 -1.75
C ILE A 105 -13.03 10.90 -0.48
N LEU A 106 -13.04 10.13 0.60
CA LEU A 106 -13.38 10.58 1.95
C LEU A 106 -12.11 11.04 2.66
N ASP A 107 -12.16 12.20 3.29
CA ASP A 107 -11.19 12.61 4.29
C ASP A 107 -11.72 12.24 5.69
N PRO A 108 -11.19 11.21 6.35
CA PRO A 108 -11.70 10.76 7.65
C PRO A 108 -11.52 11.80 8.78
N LYS A 109 -10.55 12.72 8.65
CA LYS A 109 -10.30 13.77 9.65
C LYS A 109 -11.44 14.81 9.68
N SER A 110 -11.98 15.17 8.51
CA SER A 110 -13.06 16.15 8.37
C SER A 110 -14.44 15.53 8.15
N GLY A 111 -14.51 14.24 7.80
CA GLY A 111 -15.75 13.55 7.39
C GLY A 111 -16.24 13.95 6.00
N LYS A 112 -15.51 14.81 5.29
CA LYS A 112 -15.94 15.33 3.98
C LYS A 112 -15.60 14.39 2.85
N VAL A 113 -16.49 14.28 1.88
CA VAL A 113 -16.32 13.53 0.65
C VAL A 113 -16.09 14.50 -0.52
N TYR A 114 -15.06 14.23 -1.29
CA TYR A 114 -14.65 14.99 -2.46
C TYR A 114 -14.82 14.16 -3.73
N LYS A 115 -14.94 14.80 -4.89
CA LYS A 115 -14.67 14.15 -6.16
C LYS A 115 -13.19 13.79 -6.20
N ALA A 116 -12.83 12.72 -6.92
CA ALA A 116 -11.45 12.24 -6.95
C ALA A 116 -11.02 11.86 -8.35
N SER A 117 -9.76 12.17 -8.67
CA SER A 117 -9.02 11.58 -9.78
C SER A 117 -7.65 11.07 -9.33
N MET A 118 -7.08 10.14 -10.10
CA MET A 118 -5.77 9.56 -9.86
C MET A 118 -4.97 9.47 -11.16
N GLN A 119 -3.66 9.67 -11.07
CA GLN A 119 -2.73 9.53 -12.18
C GLN A 119 -1.42 8.91 -11.72
N LEU A 120 -0.97 7.87 -12.43
CA LEU A 120 0.35 7.31 -12.23
C LEU A 120 1.42 8.24 -12.81
N VAL A 121 2.49 8.44 -12.06
CA VAL A 121 3.65 9.20 -12.48
C VAL A 121 4.93 8.49 -12.04
N ASP A 122 6.07 8.97 -12.52
CA ASP A 122 7.38 8.43 -12.15
C ASP A 122 7.49 6.92 -12.41
N GLY A 123 7.10 6.47 -13.62
CA GLY A 123 7.16 5.07 -14.00
C GLY A 123 6.27 4.14 -13.15
N GLY A 124 5.18 4.66 -12.56
CA GLY A 124 4.28 3.91 -11.69
C GLY A 124 4.73 3.83 -10.23
N GLN A 125 5.80 4.52 -9.85
CA GLN A 125 6.29 4.55 -8.46
C GLN A 125 5.56 5.57 -7.60
N LYS A 126 4.88 6.53 -8.22
CA LYS A 126 4.09 7.56 -7.54
C LYS A 126 2.68 7.62 -8.10
N LEU A 127 1.72 7.91 -7.23
CA LEU A 127 0.33 8.11 -7.57
C LEU A 127 -0.08 9.52 -7.15
N LYS A 128 -0.38 10.39 -8.12
CA LYS A 128 -1.04 11.65 -7.85
C LYS A 128 -2.50 11.39 -7.57
N VAL A 129 -2.98 11.83 -6.42
CA VAL A 129 -4.38 11.69 -6.01
C VAL A 129 -4.91 13.09 -5.77
N ARG A 130 -5.95 13.46 -6.52
CA ARG A 130 -6.57 14.77 -6.43
C ARG A 130 -7.99 14.66 -5.89
N GLY A 131 -8.24 15.36 -4.77
CA GLY A 131 -9.59 15.58 -4.23
C GLY A 131 -10.06 16.99 -4.55
N TYR A 132 -11.30 17.17 -5.05
CA TYR A 132 -11.82 18.48 -5.43
C TYR A 132 -13.34 18.61 -5.19
N ILE A 133 -13.81 19.86 -5.10
CA ILE A 133 -15.23 20.23 -4.98
C ILE A 133 -15.62 21.05 -6.22
N GLY A 134 -16.73 20.69 -6.84
CA GLY A 134 -17.17 21.37 -8.07
C GLY A 134 -16.27 21.11 -9.26
N PHE A 135 -15.46 22.10 -9.64
CA PHE A 135 -14.51 21.98 -10.73
C PHE A 135 -13.13 21.52 -10.23
N SER A 136 -12.39 20.76 -11.04
CA SER A 136 -11.09 20.21 -10.65
C SER A 136 -10.03 21.28 -10.28
N LEU A 137 -10.21 22.53 -10.67
CA LEU A 137 -9.32 23.63 -10.30
C LEU A 137 -9.32 23.92 -8.79
N LEU A 138 -10.46 23.69 -8.11
CA LEU A 138 -10.60 23.88 -6.67
C LEU A 138 -10.39 22.54 -5.95
N GLY A 139 -9.15 22.11 -5.80
CA GLY A 139 -8.83 20.86 -5.19
C GLY A 139 -7.42 20.80 -4.60
N ARG A 140 -7.16 19.76 -3.83
CA ARG A 140 -5.85 19.42 -3.27
C ARG A 140 -5.32 18.17 -3.97
N THR A 141 -4.04 18.20 -4.34
CA THR A 141 -3.34 17.06 -4.90
C THR A 141 -2.32 16.55 -3.89
N GLN A 142 -2.35 15.25 -3.63
CA GLN A 142 -1.33 14.54 -2.87
C GLN A 142 -0.55 13.61 -3.79
N VAL A 143 0.69 13.32 -3.41
CA VAL A 143 1.51 12.31 -4.07
C VAL A 143 1.74 11.16 -3.10
N TRP A 144 1.22 10.00 -3.46
CA TRP A 144 1.43 8.78 -2.69
C TRP A 144 2.60 8.00 -3.30
N LEU A 145 3.35 7.32 -2.44
CA LEU A 145 4.52 6.53 -2.84
C LEU A 145 4.15 5.05 -2.85
N ARG A 146 4.51 4.35 -3.92
CA ARG A 146 4.32 2.89 -3.98
C ARG A 146 5.14 2.23 -2.87
N THR A 147 4.55 1.26 -2.19
CA THR A 147 5.19 0.54 -1.10
C THR A 147 4.74 -0.92 -1.10
N GLU A 148 5.40 -1.73 -0.31
CA GLU A 148 4.98 -3.10 -0.07
C GLU A 148 3.86 -3.15 0.97
N MET A 149 3.13 -4.26 0.98
CA MET A 149 2.10 -4.49 2.00
C MET A 149 2.77 -4.59 3.37
N PRO A 150 2.22 -3.98 4.42
CA PRO A 150 2.72 -4.19 5.77
C PRO A 150 2.70 -5.70 6.08
N GLU A 151 3.82 -6.21 6.56
CA GLU A 151 3.79 -7.58 7.10
C GLU A 151 2.75 -7.64 8.22
N PRO A 152 1.90 -8.69 8.25
CA PRO A 152 1.06 -8.91 9.41
C PRO A 152 1.97 -8.98 10.62
N ALA A 153 1.68 -8.17 11.66
CA ALA A 153 2.46 -8.21 12.89
C ALA A 153 2.64 -9.67 13.28
N SER A 154 3.88 -10.15 13.23
CA SER A 154 4.20 -11.53 13.58
C SER A 154 3.68 -11.75 14.98
N MET A 155 2.61 -12.53 15.11
CA MET A 155 2.17 -13.02 16.40
C MET A 155 3.40 -13.68 17.03
N PRO A 156 3.79 -13.29 18.27
CA PRO A 156 4.89 -13.98 18.93
C PRO A 156 4.57 -15.46 18.88
N ALA A 157 5.49 -16.24 18.29
CA ALA A 157 5.35 -17.68 18.21
C ALA A 157 5.00 -18.17 19.62
N ALA A 158 3.83 -18.79 19.74
CA ALA A 158 3.42 -19.40 21.00
C ALA A 158 4.57 -20.30 21.43
N SER A 159 5.27 -19.89 22.48
CA SER A 159 6.34 -20.64 23.09
C SER A 159 5.77 -22.01 23.44
N SER A 160 6.12 -23.00 22.66
CA SER A 160 5.88 -24.38 22.99
C SER A 160 6.74 -24.72 24.23
N ALA A 161 6.17 -24.47 25.40
CA ALA A 161 6.75 -24.94 26.64
C ALA A 161 6.86 -26.48 26.54
N PRO A 162 8.04 -27.06 26.82
CA PRO A 162 8.18 -28.49 26.82
C PRO A 162 7.30 -29.06 27.95
N MET A 163 6.36 -29.94 27.59
CA MET A 163 5.63 -30.75 28.55
C MET A 163 6.63 -31.65 29.26
N SER A 164 6.91 -31.35 30.53
CA SER A 164 7.61 -32.29 31.41
C SER A 164 6.77 -33.54 31.60
N PRO A 165 7.32 -34.74 31.42
CA PRO A 165 6.62 -35.98 31.75
C PRO A 165 6.48 -36.05 33.26
N GLN A 166 5.26 -36.10 33.78
CA GLN A 166 4.98 -36.46 35.17
C GLN A 166 5.32 -37.93 35.36
N ALA A 167 6.36 -38.17 36.15
CA ALA A 167 6.67 -39.49 36.63
C ALA A 167 5.51 -40.00 37.51
N GLY A 168 4.94 -41.11 37.08
CA GLY A 168 3.94 -41.83 37.86
C GLY A 168 4.58 -42.31 39.15
N ASP A 169 3.99 -41.95 40.27
CA ASP A 169 4.32 -42.52 41.57
C ASP A 169 3.57 -43.83 41.74
N ALA A 170 4.35 -44.86 41.90
CA ALA A 170 3.87 -46.20 42.10
C ALA A 170 3.38 -46.33 43.55
N MET A 171 2.14 -46.73 43.67
CA MET A 171 1.50 -47.10 44.93
C MET A 171 1.99 -48.46 45.38
N GLN A 172 2.60 -48.54 46.56
CA GLN A 172 2.80 -49.76 47.32
C GLN A 172 2.23 -49.60 48.73
N HIS A 173 1.43 -50.63 49.09
CA HIS A 173 0.84 -51.03 50.36
C HIS A 173 -0.47 -50.40 50.77
#